data_4dcbead58ca2e19c110c2d29e6d1c43d
#
_entry.id   4dcbead58ca2e19c110c2d29e6d1c43d
#
_cell.length_a   1.000
_cell.length_b   1.000
_cell.length_c   1.000
_cell.angle_alpha   90.00
_cell.angle_beta   90.00
_cell.angle_gamma   90.00
#
_symmetry.space_group_name_H-M   'P 1'
#
loop_
_entity.id
_entity.type
_entity.pdbx_description
1 polymer ?
#
loop_
_entity_poly.entity_id
_entity_poly.type
_entity_poly.pdbx_seq_one_letter_code
_entity_poly.pdbx_strand_id
1 'polypeptide(L)'
;DELDAWYGDILEKGVQRYADKQVEDIDPEDVLGEQLSAFGISPAEIKQTILAIDLPVAPLDWDAAEKDALASEIRKRTKPMTIAANKMDTAAAQDNWDEITTDPAYDHLEFVPVSPHAEKALKNAKEQGALAYTPGEGTFEITVDDLPAEQETGLEQIREFVDEFDGTGVQQ
;
A
#
# COMPACT_ATOMS: atom_id res chain seq x y z
N ASP A 1 3.51 6.03 11.28
CA ASP A 1 2.86 6.45 10.02
C ASP A 1 1.80 7.51 10.34
N GLU A 2 1.61 8.52 9.48
CA GLU A 2 0.65 9.62 9.71
C GLU A 2 -0.80 9.13 9.81
N LEU A 3 -1.13 8.08 9.05
CA LEU A 3 -2.46 7.48 9.12
C LEU A 3 -2.69 6.75 10.44
N ASP A 4 -1.71 6.03 10.95
CA ASP A 4 -1.83 5.37 12.25
C ASP A 4 -2.02 6.38 13.37
N ALA A 5 -1.25 7.49 13.35
CA ALA A 5 -1.41 8.59 14.30
C ALA A 5 -2.82 9.21 14.25
N TRP A 6 -3.34 9.41 13.04
CA TRP A 6 -4.69 9.95 12.87
C TRP A 6 -5.79 9.00 13.39
N TYR A 7 -5.66 7.68 13.15
CA TYR A 7 -6.55 6.68 13.76
C TYR A 7 -6.41 6.65 15.28
N GLY A 8 -5.19 6.81 15.81
CA GLY A 8 -4.91 6.93 17.24
C GLY A 8 -5.67 8.09 17.87
N ASP A 9 -5.66 9.27 17.25
CA ASP A 9 -6.41 10.44 17.72
C ASP A 9 -7.92 10.22 17.77
N ILE A 10 -8.46 9.45 16.82
CA ILE A 10 -9.90 9.11 16.81
C ILE A 10 -10.22 8.12 17.92
N LEU A 11 -9.39 7.11 18.12
CA LEU A 11 -9.54 6.13 19.18
C LEU A 11 -9.43 6.78 20.56
N GLU A 12 -8.49 7.70 20.77
CA GLU A 12 -8.36 8.43 22.03
C GLU A 12 -9.64 9.18 22.39
N LYS A 13 -10.25 9.87 21.40
CA LYS A 13 -11.57 10.51 21.59
C LYS A 13 -12.68 9.51 21.90
N GLY A 14 -12.62 8.31 21.32
CA GLY A 14 -13.53 7.21 21.59
C GLY A 14 -13.38 6.70 23.02
N VAL A 15 -12.17 6.46 23.47
CA VAL A 15 -11.86 6.04 24.86
C VAL A 15 -12.28 7.11 25.85
N GLN A 16 -12.03 8.39 25.56
CA GLN A 16 -12.49 9.49 26.44
C GLN A 16 -14.02 9.53 26.53
N ARG A 17 -14.75 9.34 25.43
CA ARG A 17 -16.21 9.25 25.45
C ARG A 17 -16.70 8.05 26.23
N TYR A 18 -16.02 6.92 26.14
CA TYR A 18 -16.33 5.75 26.95
C TYR A 18 -16.18 6.05 28.44
N ALA A 19 -15.10 6.75 28.82
CA ALA A 19 -14.88 7.22 30.19
C ALA A 19 -16.00 8.15 30.68
N ASP A 20 -16.42 9.11 29.84
CA ASP A 20 -17.46 10.08 30.19
C ASP A 20 -18.85 9.46 30.31
N LYS A 21 -19.13 8.46 29.50
CA LYS A 21 -20.44 7.78 29.50
C LYS A 21 -20.65 6.92 30.72
N GLN A 22 -19.64 6.45 31.43
CA GLN A 22 -19.65 5.60 32.66
C GLN A 22 -21.02 4.98 33.04
N VAL A 23 -21.85 4.73 32.04
CA VAL A 23 -23.21 4.21 32.20
C VAL A 23 -23.12 2.68 32.02
N GLU A 24 -23.51 2.01 33.01
CA GLU A 24 -23.67 0.56 33.14
C GLU A 24 -24.07 -0.08 31.79
N ASP A 25 -23.35 -1.13 31.39
CA ASP A 25 -23.68 -2.02 30.27
C ASP A 25 -23.49 -1.48 28.83
N ILE A 26 -22.56 -0.60 28.55
CA ILE A 26 -22.18 -0.26 27.16
C ILE A 26 -20.87 -0.97 26.81
N ASP A 27 -20.90 -1.77 25.76
CA ASP A 27 -19.70 -2.43 25.25
C ASP A 27 -18.72 -1.42 24.62
N PRO A 28 -17.40 -1.54 24.89
CA PRO A 28 -16.40 -0.63 24.36
C PRO A 28 -16.44 -0.51 22.84
N GLU A 29 -16.66 -1.61 22.15
CA GLU A 29 -16.74 -1.66 20.69
C GLU A 29 -17.87 -0.81 20.11
N ASP A 30 -18.99 -0.64 20.85
CA ASP A 30 -20.10 0.19 20.38
C ASP A 30 -19.74 1.68 20.43
N VAL A 31 -19.10 2.12 21.52
CA VAL A 31 -18.68 3.53 21.66
C VAL A 31 -17.56 3.89 20.70
N LEU A 32 -16.59 2.99 20.54
CA LEU A 32 -15.50 3.17 19.56
C LEU A 32 -16.06 3.10 18.14
N GLY A 33 -17.02 2.22 17.87
CA GLY A 33 -17.70 2.08 16.60
C GLY A 33 -18.45 3.35 16.19
N GLU A 34 -19.08 4.05 17.11
CA GLU A 34 -19.70 5.36 16.82
C GLU A 34 -18.69 6.36 16.22
N GLN A 35 -17.44 6.38 16.71
CA GLN A 35 -16.40 7.28 16.22
C GLN A 35 -15.84 6.85 14.86
N LEU A 36 -15.76 5.55 14.63
CA LEU A 36 -15.13 4.96 13.45
C LEU A 36 -16.14 4.63 12.33
N SER A 37 -17.44 4.74 12.61
CA SER A 37 -18.52 4.43 11.65
C SER A 37 -18.45 5.27 10.36
N ALA A 38 -18.02 6.52 10.45
CA ALA A 38 -17.82 7.40 9.30
C ALA A 38 -16.76 6.88 8.31
N PHE A 39 -15.89 5.97 8.77
CA PHE A 39 -14.84 5.33 7.97
C PHE A 39 -15.22 3.93 7.51
N GLY A 40 -16.47 3.52 7.78
CA GLY A 40 -17.01 2.22 7.41
C GLY A 40 -16.55 1.08 8.33
N ILE A 41 -16.08 1.40 9.54
CA ILE A 41 -15.60 0.44 10.52
C ILE A 41 -16.74 0.11 11.49
N SER A 42 -17.08 -1.16 11.58
CA SER A 42 -18.17 -1.64 12.42
C SER A 42 -17.68 -2.00 13.84
N PRO A 43 -18.57 -1.98 14.87
CA PRO A 43 -18.25 -2.48 16.20
C PRO A 43 -17.72 -3.93 16.20
N ALA A 44 -18.23 -4.76 15.30
CA ALA A 44 -17.79 -6.16 15.18
C ALA A 44 -16.32 -6.26 14.73
N GLU A 45 -15.88 -5.42 13.81
CA GLU A 45 -14.48 -5.36 13.36
C GLU A 45 -13.56 -4.87 14.47
N ILE A 46 -13.99 -3.87 15.24
CA ILE A 46 -13.26 -3.37 16.42
C ILE A 46 -13.10 -4.49 17.45
N LYS A 47 -14.18 -5.17 17.79
CA LYS A 47 -14.17 -6.31 18.73
C LYS A 47 -13.20 -7.40 18.28
N GLN A 48 -13.28 -7.79 17.00
CA GLN A 48 -12.39 -8.81 16.45
C GLN A 48 -10.92 -8.36 16.51
N THR A 49 -10.66 -7.09 16.31
CA THR A 49 -9.31 -6.54 16.37
C THR A 49 -8.77 -6.54 17.80
N ILE A 50 -9.56 -6.08 18.78
CA ILE A 50 -9.21 -6.11 20.20
C ILE A 50 -8.83 -7.53 20.63
N LEU A 51 -9.66 -8.52 20.26
CA LEU A 51 -9.41 -9.93 20.59
C LEU A 51 -8.14 -10.47 19.89
N ALA A 52 -7.88 -10.05 18.66
CA ALA A 52 -6.74 -10.57 17.89
C ALA A 52 -5.38 -10.10 18.40
N ILE A 53 -5.33 -8.92 19.03
CA ILE A 53 -4.09 -8.37 19.62
C ILE A 53 -4.06 -8.51 21.14
N ASP A 54 -5.01 -9.27 21.72
CA ASP A 54 -5.07 -9.63 23.15
C ASP A 54 -5.06 -8.41 24.09
N LEU A 55 -5.82 -7.36 23.73
CA LEU A 55 -5.94 -6.17 24.56
C LEU A 55 -6.84 -6.41 25.79
N PRO A 56 -6.60 -5.70 26.90
CA PRO A 56 -7.51 -5.67 28.04
C PRO A 56 -8.95 -5.33 27.60
N VAL A 57 -9.93 -5.97 28.23
CA VAL A 57 -11.35 -5.76 27.90
C VAL A 57 -11.79 -4.31 28.16
N ALA A 58 -11.20 -3.67 29.18
CA ALA A 58 -11.54 -2.29 29.54
C ALA A 58 -10.64 -1.28 28.81
N PRO A 59 -11.19 -0.44 27.93
CA PRO A 59 -10.38 0.56 27.18
C PRO A 59 -9.69 1.59 28.06
N LEU A 60 -10.18 1.80 29.27
CA LEU A 60 -9.57 2.72 30.23
C LEU A 60 -8.24 2.21 30.80
N ASP A 61 -7.99 0.92 30.71
CA ASP A 61 -6.75 0.29 31.17
C ASP A 61 -5.66 0.31 30.08
N TRP A 62 -6.01 0.73 28.84
CA TRP A 62 -5.07 0.75 27.74
C TRP A 62 -4.05 1.87 27.89
N ASP A 63 -2.79 1.53 27.76
CA ASP A 63 -1.72 2.50 27.66
C ASP A 63 -1.63 3.11 26.23
N ALA A 64 -0.70 4.02 26.02
CA ALA A 64 -0.54 4.67 24.71
C ALA A 64 -0.10 3.68 23.63
N ALA A 65 0.78 2.72 23.96
CA ALA A 65 1.28 1.73 23.00
C ALA A 65 0.18 0.76 22.56
N GLU A 66 -0.72 0.38 23.48
CA GLU A 66 -1.88 -0.47 23.21
C GLU A 66 -2.91 0.22 22.31
N LYS A 67 -3.15 1.52 22.55
CA LYS A 67 -4.02 2.33 21.67
C LYS A 67 -3.42 2.48 20.27
N ASP A 68 -2.13 2.73 20.16
CA ASP A 68 -1.42 2.82 18.88
C ASP A 68 -1.44 1.48 18.14
N ALA A 69 -1.26 0.36 18.85
CA ALA A 69 -1.34 -0.97 18.28
C ALA A 69 -2.76 -1.27 17.74
N LEU A 70 -3.79 -0.90 18.48
CA LEU A 70 -5.19 -1.04 18.03
C LEU A 70 -5.47 -0.18 16.80
N ALA A 71 -5.03 1.08 16.78
CA ALA A 71 -5.17 1.99 15.66
C ALA A 71 -4.55 1.42 14.38
N SER A 72 -3.30 0.96 14.49
CA SER A 72 -2.55 0.36 13.39
C SER A 72 -3.24 -0.90 12.87
N GLU A 73 -3.68 -1.79 13.75
CA GLU A 73 -4.31 -3.04 13.35
C GLU A 73 -5.70 -2.82 12.72
N ILE A 74 -6.51 -1.90 13.25
CA ILE A 74 -7.77 -1.50 12.62
C ILE A 74 -7.52 -0.97 11.22
N ARG A 75 -6.54 -0.06 11.04
CA ARG A 75 -6.20 0.48 9.73
C ARG A 75 -5.78 -0.62 8.75
N LYS A 76 -4.87 -1.49 9.15
CA LYS A 76 -4.39 -2.61 8.29
C LYS A 76 -5.54 -3.48 7.79
N ARG A 77 -6.50 -3.80 8.66
CA ARG A 77 -7.65 -4.66 8.33
C ARG A 77 -8.70 -3.98 7.48
N THR A 78 -8.96 -2.69 7.75
CA THR A 78 -10.09 -1.98 7.15
C THR A 78 -9.70 -1.12 5.95
N LYS A 79 -8.43 -0.79 5.82
CA LYS A 79 -7.88 0.03 4.74
C LYS A 79 -6.62 -0.61 4.16
N PRO A 80 -6.77 -1.72 3.43
CA PRO A 80 -5.63 -2.30 2.72
C PRO A 80 -5.03 -1.26 1.76
N MET A 81 -3.71 -1.24 1.68
CA MET A 81 -2.99 -0.29 0.82
C MET A 81 -2.14 -1.06 -0.19
N THR A 82 -2.22 -0.61 -1.43
CA THR A 82 -1.30 -1.01 -2.49
C THR A 82 -0.29 0.11 -2.71
N ILE A 83 0.98 -0.19 -2.69
CA ILE A 83 2.09 0.76 -2.87
C ILE A 83 2.65 0.62 -4.27
N ALA A 84 2.52 1.66 -5.08
CA ALA A 84 3.19 1.74 -6.37
C ALA A 84 4.68 2.07 -6.14
N ALA A 85 5.54 1.06 -6.23
CA ALA A 85 6.99 1.22 -6.15
C ALA A 85 7.49 1.83 -7.45
N ASN A 86 7.71 3.14 -7.45
CA ASN A 86 8.03 3.89 -8.65
C ASN A 86 9.51 3.86 -8.98
N LYS A 87 9.83 4.06 -10.28
CA LYS A 87 11.19 4.10 -10.87
C LYS A 87 11.89 2.74 -10.83
N MET A 88 11.14 1.66 -10.93
CA MET A 88 11.70 0.30 -10.90
C MET A 88 12.60 -0.03 -12.11
N ASP A 89 12.65 0.85 -13.10
CA ASP A 89 13.62 0.85 -14.19
C ASP A 89 15.04 1.30 -13.78
N THR A 90 15.27 1.61 -12.48
CA THR A 90 16.59 2.04 -11.98
C THR A 90 17.16 1.04 -10.98
N ALA A 91 18.47 0.80 -11.03
CA ALA A 91 19.16 -0.11 -10.10
C ALA A 91 18.93 0.25 -8.62
N ALA A 92 18.95 1.54 -8.28
CA ALA A 92 18.71 1.98 -6.91
C ALA A 92 17.29 1.68 -6.40
N ALA A 93 16.29 1.64 -7.28
CA ALA A 93 14.94 1.25 -6.90
C ALA A 93 14.82 -0.28 -6.74
N GLN A 94 15.53 -1.05 -7.57
CA GLN A 94 15.59 -2.51 -7.47
C GLN A 94 16.30 -2.94 -6.18
N ASP A 95 17.40 -2.30 -5.79
CA ASP A 95 18.07 -2.55 -4.51
C ASP A 95 17.10 -2.33 -3.31
N ASN A 96 16.33 -1.24 -3.34
CA ASN A 96 15.33 -0.95 -2.31
C ASN A 96 14.14 -1.93 -2.34
N TRP A 97 13.77 -2.41 -3.53
CA TRP A 97 12.68 -3.36 -3.71
C TRP A 97 12.90 -4.65 -2.92
N ASP A 98 14.08 -5.24 -3.06
CA ASP A 98 14.45 -6.46 -2.35
C ASP A 98 14.43 -6.26 -0.83
N GLU A 99 14.89 -5.10 -0.36
CA GLU A 99 14.87 -4.76 1.06
C GLU A 99 13.44 -4.66 1.60
N ILE A 100 12.57 -3.87 0.96
CA ILE A 100 11.21 -3.61 1.47
C ILE A 100 10.27 -4.81 1.30
N THR A 101 10.42 -5.62 0.24
CA THR A 101 9.55 -6.78 0.00
C THR A 101 9.92 -7.99 0.83
N THR A 102 11.10 -8.01 1.45
CA THR A 102 11.55 -9.08 2.35
C THR A 102 11.45 -8.70 3.84
N ASP A 103 11.15 -7.44 4.17
CA ASP A 103 11.01 -6.99 5.56
C ASP A 103 9.60 -7.32 6.12
N PRO A 104 9.50 -8.17 7.17
CA PRO A 104 8.22 -8.53 7.78
C PRO A 104 7.39 -7.34 8.28
N ALA A 105 8.00 -6.18 8.50
CA ALA A 105 7.29 -4.97 8.89
C ALA A 105 6.26 -4.53 7.83
N TYR A 106 6.46 -4.93 6.56
CA TYR A 106 5.63 -4.54 5.42
C TYR A 106 4.77 -5.67 4.86
N ASP A 107 4.72 -6.86 5.48
CA ASP A 107 3.93 -8.01 5.02
C ASP A 107 2.43 -7.71 4.82
N HIS A 108 1.94 -6.64 5.45
CA HIS A 108 0.56 -6.18 5.35
C HIS A 108 0.31 -5.25 4.15
N LEU A 109 1.34 -4.92 3.38
CA LEU A 109 1.27 -4.05 2.20
C LEU A 109 1.42 -4.88 0.93
N GLU A 110 0.68 -4.48 -0.09
CA GLU A 110 0.87 -4.97 -1.44
C GLU A 110 1.74 -3.98 -2.22
N PHE A 111 2.82 -4.47 -2.81
CA PHE A 111 3.71 -3.65 -3.63
C PHE A 111 3.53 -3.99 -5.10
N VAL A 112 3.38 -2.96 -5.93
CA VAL A 112 3.33 -3.08 -7.39
C VAL A 112 4.54 -2.34 -7.97
N PRO A 113 5.45 -3.03 -8.65
CA PRO A 113 6.58 -2.38 -9.32
C PRO A 113 6.08 -1.58 -10.52
N VAL A 114 6.43 -0.29 -10.61
CA VAL A 114 5.98 0.57 -11.71
C VAL A 114 7.10 1.42 -12.27
N SER A 115 7.08 1.62 -13.59
CA SER A 115 7.91 2.60 -14.29
C SER A 115 7.10 3.39 -15.32
N PRO A 116 6.52 4.53 -14.94
CA PRO A 116 5.90 5.46 -15.90
C PRO A 116 6.87 5.98 -16.96
N HIS A 117 8.17 5.99 -16.65
CA HIS A 117 9.21 6.37 -17.61
C HIS A 117 9.34 5.33 -18.73
N ALA A 118 9.44 4.04 -18.37
CA ALA A 118 9.47 2.95 -19.34
C ALA A 118 8.19 2.91 -20.20
N GLU A 119 7.02 3.02 -19.57
CA GLU A 119 5.73 3.08 -20.29
C GLU A 119 5.69 4.21 -21.31
N LYS A 120 6.13 5.42 -20.93
CA LYS A 120 6.19 6.56 -21.82
C LYS A 120 7.20 6.37 -22.96
N ALA A 121 8.36 5.78 -22.67
CA ALA A 121 9.37 5.50 -23.68
C ALA A 121 8.86 4.50 -24.72
N LEU A 122 8.22 3.41 -24.30
CA LEU A 122 7.61 2.42 -25.20
C LEU A 122 6.50 3.03 -26.05
N LYS A 123 5.63 3.86 -25.49
CA LYS A 123 4.58 4.57 -26.25
C LYS A 123 5.17 5.51 -27.31
N ASN A 124 6.16 6.29 -26.94
CA ASN A 124 6.84 7.20 -27.86
C ASN A 124 7.53 6.45 -29.01
N ALA A 125 8.25 5.35 -28.70
CA ALA A 125 8.92 4.52 -29.69
C ALA A 125 7.93 3.85 -30.66
N LYS A 126 6.78 3.41 -30.14
CA LYS A 126 5.67 2.89 -30.95
C LYS A 126 5.12 3.96 -31.90
N GLU A 127 4.86 5.18 -31.41
CA GLU A 127 4.36 6.29 -32.23
C GLU A 127 5.34 6.67 -33.37
N GLN A 128 6.63 6.49 -33.13
CA GLN A 128 7.69 6.68 -34.12
C GLN A 128 7.84 5.50 -35.10
N GLY A 129 7.10 4.40 -34.86
CA GLY A 129 7.18 3.19 -35.68
C GLY A 129 8.42 2.34 -35.44
N ALA A 130 9.14 2.57 -34.34
CA ALA A 130 10.36 1.84 -33.99
C ALA A 130 10.09 0.47 -33.37
N LEU A 131 8.91 0.29 -32.74
CA LEU A 131 8.51 -0.96 -32.11
C LEU A 131 6.99 -1.19 -32.17
N ALA A 132 6.59 -2.44 -31.98
CA ALA A 132 5.22 -2.84 -31.69
C ALA A 132 5.07 -3.07 -30.18
N TYR A 133 4.11 -2.38 -29.57
CA TYR A 133 3.81 -2.46 -28.14
C TYR A 133 2.33 -2.24 -27.90
N THR A 134 1.72 -3.05 -27.05
CA THR A 134 0.38 -2.83 -26.52
C THR A 134 0.49 -2.37 -25.06
N PRO A 135 -0.04 -1.20 -24.69
CA PRO A 135 0.01 -0.74 -23.30
C PRO A 135 -0.56 -1.77 -22.33
N GLY A 136 0.21 -2.11 -21.30
CA GLY A 136 -0.13 -3.13 -20.32
C GLY A 136 0.35 -4.54 -20.63
N GLU A 137 0.93 -4.79 -21.80
CA GLU A 137 1.59 -6.06 -22.10
C GLU A 137 3.02 -6.11 -21.55
N GLY A 138 3.43 -7.29 -21.09
CA GLY A 138 4.78 -7.57 -20.58
C GLY A 138 5.84 -7.75 -21.68
N THR A 139 5.52 -7.42 -22.93
CA THR A 139 6.45 -7.62 -24.08
C THR A 139 6.31 -6.53 -25.11
N PHE A 140 7.37 -6.31 -25.87
CA PHE A 140 7.37 -5.48 -27.07
C PHE A 140 8.35 -6.01 -28.12
N GLU A 141 8.11 -5.70 -29.39
CA GLU A 141 8.96 -6.12 -30.50
C GLU A 141 9.55 -4.90 -31.22
N ILE A 142 10.86 -4.88 -31.45
CA ILE A 142 11.53 -3.87 -32.26
C ILE A 142 11.25 -4.18 -33.73
N THR A 143 10.73 -3.21 -34.49
CA THR A 143 10.26 -3.38 -35.89
C THR A 143 11.19 -2.75 -36.91
N VAL A 144 12.26 -2.10 -36.49
CA VAL A 144 13.23 -1.45 -37.35
C VAL A 144 14.59 -2.13 -37.22
N ASP A 145 15.34 -2.18 -38.36
CA ASP A 145 16.66 -2.86 -38.39
C ASP A 145 17.81 -1.96 -37.91
N ASP A 146 17.61 -0.63 -37.83
CA ASP A 146 18.66 0.33 -37.51
C ASP A 146 18.16 1.36 -36.50
N LEU A 147 18.49 1.13 -35.23
CA LEU A 147 18.24 2.06 -34.14
C LEU A 147 19.51 2.82 -33.76
N PRO A 148 19.41 4.09 -33.37
CA PRO A 148 20.54 4.76 -32.74
C PRO A 148 20.97 4.00 -31.48
N ALA A 149 22.28 3.82 -31.30
CA ALA A 149 22.85 3.02 -30.19
C ALA A 149 22.34 3.42 -28.81
N GLU A 150 22.06 4.71 -28.57
CA GLU A 150 21.50 5.22 -27.33
C GLU A 150 20.03 4.72 -27.10
N GLN A 151 19.25 4.68 -28.18
CA GLN A 151 17.87 4.16 -28.12
C GLN A 151 17.85 2.64 -27.93
N GLU A 152 18.74 1.92 -28.59
CA GLU A 152 18.90 0.47 -28.46
C GLU A 152 19.23 0.11 -27.00
N THR A 153 20.24 0.76 -26.41
CA THR A 153 20.60 0.56 -24.99
C THR A 153 19.43 0.87 -24.04
N GLY A 154 18.70 1.96 -24.29
CA GLY A 154 17.52 2.32 -23.47
C GLY A 154 16.40 1.30 -23.58
N LEU A 155 16.15 0.75 -24.77
CA LEU A 155 15.12 -0.28 -24.97
C LEU A 155 15.54 -1.64 -24.38
N GLU A 156 16.85 -1.97 -24.38
CA GLU A 156 17.36 -3.16 -23.71
C GLU A 156 17.13 -3.09 -22.19
N GLN A 157 17.43 -1.97 -21.55
CA GLN A 157 17.17 -1.75 -20.12
C GLN A 157 15.67 -1.86 -19.78
N ILE A 158 14.82 -1.30 -20.65
CA ILE A 158 13.37 -1.42 -20.48
C ILE A 158 12.93 -2.87 -20.67
N ARG A 159 13.53 -3.61 -21.57
CA ARG A 159 13.23 -5.04 -21.77
C ARG A 159 13.57 -5.88 -20.54
N GLU A 160 14.77 -5.69 -19.96
CA GLU A 160 15.15 -6.37 -18.72
C GLU A 160 14.13 -6.10 -17.60
N PHE A 161 13.72 -4.86 -17.43
CA PHE A 161 12.71 -4.49 -16.44
C PHE A 161 11.34 -5.13 -16.72
N VAL A 162 10.85 -5.07 -17.96
CA VAL A 162 9.54 -5.60 -18.37
C VAL A 162 9.52 -7.12 -18.28
N ASP A 163 10.61 -7.79 -18.60
CA ASP A 163 10.76 -9.26 -18.50
C ASP A 163 10.78 -9.71 -17.02
N GLU A 164 11.37 -8.93 -16.12
CA GLU A 164 11.45 -9.24 -14.69
C GLU A 164 10.11 -9.05 -13.99
N PHE A 165 9.37 -7.97 -14.31
CA PHE A 165 8.15 -7.56 -13.61
C PHE A 165 6.85 -7.76 -14.39
N ASP A 166 6.90 -8.47 -15.54
CA ASP A 166 5.76 -8.76 -16.42
C ASP A 166 5.01 -7.49 -16.86
N GLY A 167 5.76 -6.44 -17.18
CA GLY A 167 5.23 -5.19 -17.70
C GLY A 167 5.74 -3.94 -17.00
N THR A 168 5.17 -2.78 -17.36
CA THR A 168 5.57 -1.49 -16.77
C THR A 168 4.83 -1.18 -15.46
N GLY A 169 3.85 -1.98 -15.06
CA GLY A 169 3.02 -1.80 -13.86
C GLY A 169 2.02 -0.63 -13.94
N VAL A 170 2.07 0.18 -15.00
CA VAL A 170 1.24 1.41 -15.10
C VAL A 170 -0.22 1.13 -15.43
N GLN A 171 -0.53 -0.07 -15.94
CA GLN A 171 -1.86 -0.48 -16.37
C GLN A 171 -2.53 -1.50 -15.42
N GLN A 172 -1.86 -1.85 -14.33
CA GLN A 172 -2.37 -2.78 -13.32
C GLN A 172 -3.33 -2.13 -12.34
#